data_370ab56ce5820d3b6e96f38e239dc1e0
#
_entry.id   370ab56ce5820d3b6e96f38e239dc1e0
#
_cell.length_a   1.000
_cell.length_b   1.000
_cell.length_c   1.000
_cell.angle_alpha   90.00
_cell.angle_beta   90.00
_cell.angle_gamma   90.00
#
_symmetry.space_group_name_H-M   'P 1'
#
loop_
_entity.id
_entity.type
_entity.pdbx_description
1 polymer ?
#
loop_
_entity_poly.entity_id
_entity_poly.type
_entity_poly.pdbx_seq_one_letter_code
_entity_poly.pdbx_strand_id
1 'polypeptide(L)'
;MSESSVLIVFPNQLFKNHPGLKAEIKKIVIVEDSLFFGDISFQSNFHKQKLWLHRASMKNYASWLKGKGFEVHYQEHSKKSDVLFSVLKKLKSEKSLKLISCETHDYELNRRLRNHTHKLSLKLEILSSPMFLNTQEQNSDYRNGKKRWFMADFYKFQRKRLDLLMDGDQPLGGKWSYDEDNRKKVPKNLHSEIPKLSTFRRSATEQEAVEYINLNYSSNLGKLEDLIYPTTHSAAKKWLDDFLNNRFSLFGDYEDAILKGENWLWHSVLTPVLNIGLITPEEVIGAAKKKAHDNNVPINSVEGFIRQIIGWREFMRATYVDCLLYTSPS
;
A
#
# COMPACT_ATOMS: atom_id res chain seq x y z
N MET A 1 -28.71 6.69 -24.12
CA MET A 1 -28.38 5.55 -23.22
C MET A 1 -27.23 6.00 -22.37
N SER A 2 -27.33 5.96 -21.03
CA SER A 2 -26.23 6.31 -20.13
C SER A 2 -25.07 5.34 -20.35
N GLU A 3 -23.86 5.86 -20.41
CA GLU A 3 -22.62 5.08 -20.54
C GLU A 3 -22.45 4.27 -19.24
N SER A 4 -22.38 2.94 -19.32
CA SER A 4 -22.22 2.11 -18.14
C SER A 4 -20.74 2.03 -17.74
N SER A 5 -20.42 2.29 -16.47
CA SER A 5 -19.05 2.28 -15.96
C SER A 5 -18.69 0.96 -15.27
N VAL A 6 -17.48 0.47 -15.52
CA VAL A 6 -16.89 -0.70 -14.85
C VAL A 6 -15.59 -0.29 -14.15
N LEU A 7 -15.52 -0.58 -12.86
CA LEU A 7 -14.32 -0.35 -12.06
C LEU A 7 -13.40 -1.58 -12.14
N ILE A 8 -12.14 -1.37 -12.55
CA ILE A 8 -11.08 -2.38 -12.51
C ILE A 8 -10.23 -2.12 -11.25
N VAL A 9 -10.08 -3.15 -10.44
CA VAL A 9 -9.31 -3.09 -9.17
C VAL A 9 -8.17 -4.09 -9.21
N PHE A 10 -6.97 -3.62 -8.91
CA PHE A 10 -5.74 -4.41 -8.84
C PHE A 10 -5.36 -4.76 -7.39
N PRO A 11 -4.43 -5.72 -7.17
CA PRO A 11 -4.07 -6.20 -5.83
C PRO A 11 -3.56 -5.13 -4.86
N ASN A 12 -3.07 -4.00 -5.36
CA ASN A 12 -2.59 -2.86 -4.57
C ASN A 12 -3.62 -1.72 -4.43
N GLN A 13 -4.90 -1.96 -4.71
CA GLN A 13 -5.94 -0.92 -4.73
C GLN A 13 -7.15 -1.27 -3.85
N LEU A 14 -6.95 -2.02 -2.77
CA LEU A 14 -8.03 -2.51 -1.92
C LEU A 14 -8.52 -1.44 -0.92
N PHE A 15 -8.74 -0.21 -1.40
CA PHE A 15 -9.11 0.93 -0.56
C PHE A 15 -10.54 0.84 -0.04
N LYS A 16 -10.72 1.08 1.25
CA LYS A 16 -12.06 1.18 1.87
C LYS A 16 -12.88 2.30 1.21
N ASN A 17 -12.25 3.46 1.00
CA ASN A 17 -12.83 4.61 0.32
C ASN A 17 -12.23 4.72 -1.10
N HIS A 18 -12.39 3.64 -1.90
CA HIS A 18 -11.85 3.63 -3.25
C HIS A 18 -12.51 4.74 -4.10
N PRO A 19 -11.73 5.62 -4.76
CA PRO A 19 -12.28 6.77 -5.50
C PRO A 19 -13.33 6.37 -6.54
N GLY A 20 -13.14 5.23 -7.20
CA GLY A 20 -14.07 4.70 -8.18
C GLY A 20 -15.44 4.32 -7.62
N LEU A 21 -15.58 4.06 -6.32
CA LEU A 21 -16.87 3.73 -5.70
C LEU A 21 -17.83 4.94 -5.58
N LYS A 22 -17.35 6.15 -5.85
CA LYS A 22 -18.18 7.38 -5.88
C LYS A 22 -18.85 7.61 -7.23
N ALA A 23 -18.43 6.90 -8.29
CA ALA A 23 -19.03 6.96 -9.61
C ALA A 23 -20.25 6.02 -9.71
N GLU A 24 -21.10 6.24 -10.72
CA GLU A 24 -22.16 5.27 -11.07
C GLU A 24 -21.51 4.02 -11.68
N ILE A 25 -21.21 3.05 -10.83
CA ILE A 25 -20.55 1.80 -11.20
C ILE A 25 -21.59 0.71 -11.43
N LYS A 26 -21.61 0.12 -12.64
CA LYS A 26 -22.43 -1.04 -12.96
C LYS A 26 -21.88 -2.30 -12.30
N LYS A 27 -20.57 -2.51 -12.43
CA LYS A 27 -19.87 -3.66 -11.84
C LYS A 27 -18.42 -3.34 -11.52
N ILE A 28 -17.85 -4.15 -10.66
CA ILE A 28 -16.44 -4.10 -10.25
C ILE A 28 -15.76 -5.39 -10.69
N VAL A 29 -14.62 -5.28 -11.33
CA VAL A 29 -13.78 -6.42 -11.69
C VAL A 29 -12.49 -6.38 -10.90
N ILE A 30 -12.27 -7.35 -10.04
CA ILE A 30 -11.03 -7.51 -9.26
C ILE A 30 -10.15 -8.51 -10.00
N VAL A 31 -8.92 -8.11 -10.34
CA VAL A 31 -8.03 -8.91 -11.21
C VAL A 31 -6.79 -9.34 -10.43
N GLU A 32 -6.56 -10.65 -10.31
CA GLU A 32 -5.26 -11.21 -9.89
C GLU A 32 -4.27 -11.03 -11.06
N ASP A 33 -3.72 -9.83 -11.18
CA ASP A 33 -2.80 -9.51 -12.28
C ASP A 33 -1.47 -10.26 -12.14
N SER A 34 -0.91 -10.66 -13.27
CA SER A 34 0.31 -11.49 -13.34
C SER A 34 1.53 -10.81 -12.71
N LEU A 35 1.63 -9.48 -12.70
CA LEU A 35 2.71 -8.76 -12.02
C LEU A 35 2.74 -9.00 -10.49
N PHE A 36 1.64 -9.47 -9.90
CA PHE A 36 1.55 -9.78 -8.47
C PHE A 36 1.53 -11.28 -8.17
N PHE A 37 1.15 -12.12 -9.15
CA PHE A 37 0.96 -13.56 -8.97
C PHE A 37 1.98 -14.43 -9.74
N GLY A 38 2.74 -13.85 -10.64
CA GLY A 38 3.75 -14.53 -11.46
C GLY A 38 3.60 -14.17 -12.92
N ASP A 39 4.60 -13.48 -13.45
CA ASP A 39 4.61 -12.97 -14.81
C ASP A 39 5.56 -13.77 -15.69
N ILE A 40 5.09 -14.19 -16.86
CA ILE A 40 5.87 -14.99 -17.81
C ILE A 40 7.04 -14.16 -18.35
N SER A 41 6.83 -12.87 -18.61
CA SER A 41 7.84 -11.98 -19.18
C SER A 41 8.95 -11.65 -18.19
N PHE A 42 8.63 -11.56 -16.90
CA PHE A 42 9.58 -11.23 -15.84
C PHE A 42 9.99 -12.43 -14.98
N GLN A 43 9.46 -13.61 -15.23
CA GLN A 43 9.76 -14.88 -14.53
C GLN A 43 9.81 -14.74 -12.99
N SER A 44 8.89 -13.98 -12.43
CA SER A 44 8.87 -13.66 -10.99
C SER A 44 8.29 -14.81 -10.18
N ASN A 45 9.09 -15.42 -9.32
CA ASN A 45 8.66 -16.41 -8.33
C ASN A 45 8.47 -15.74 -6.97
N PHE A 46 7.26 -15.29 -6.68
CA PHE A 46 6.94 -14.61 -5.42
C PHE A 46 6.91 -15.57 -4.23
N HIS A 47 7.29 -15.05 -3.07
CA HIS A 47 7.17 -15.75 -1.80
C HIS A 47 5.71 -16.12 -1.50
N LYS A 48 5.44 -17.34 -1.01
CA LYS A 48 4.08 -17.83 -0.75
C LYS A 48 3.25 -16.92 0.15
N GLN A 49 3.83 -16.31 1.17
CA GLN A 49 3.11 -15.39 2.06
C GLN A 49 2.66 -14.11 1.33
N LYS A 50 3.45 -13.60 0.36
CA LYS A 50 3.02 -12.47 -0.48
C LYS A 50 1.82 -12.84 -1.34
N LEU A 51 1.87 -14.00 -2.00
CA LEU A 51 0.76 -14.52 -2.81
C LEU A 51 -0.50 -14.73 -1.98
N TRP A 52 -0.34 -15.33 -0.79
CA TRP A 52 -1.43 -15.51 0.16
C TRP A 52 -2.04 -14.18 0.59
N LEU A 53 -1.21 -13.19 0.97
CA LEU A 53 -1.70 -11.88 1.40
C LEU A 53 -2.53 -11.21 0.30
N HIS A 54 -2.04 -11.21 -0.94
CA HIS A 54 -2.80 -10.66 -2.06
C HIS A 54 -4.12 -11.40 -2.26
N ARG A 55 -4.12 -12.73 -2.40
CA ARG A 55 -5.34 -13.50 -2.65
C ARG A 55 -6.36 -13.36 -1.53
N ALA A 56 -5.95 -13.58 -0.29
CA ALA A 56 -6.84 -13.50 0.86
C ALA A 56 -7.46 -12.09 1.00
N SER A 57 -6.65 -11.04 0.87
CA SER A 57 -7.13 -9.66 0.94
C SER A 57 -8.07 -9.30 -0.21
N MET A 58 -7.77 -9.71 -1.43
CA MET A 58 -8.63 -9.48 -2.60
C MET A 58 -9.97 -10.21 -2.49
N LYS A 59 -9.99 -11.46 -2.03
CA LYS A 59 -11.21 -12.24 -1.80
C LYS A 59 -12.06 -11.63 -0.68
N ASN A 60 -11.44 -11.21 0.41
CA ASN A 60 -12.12 -10.49 1.50
C ASN A 60 -12.69 -9.15 1.00
N TYR A 61 -11.94 -8.41 0.17
CA TYR A 61 -12.40 -7.16 -0.43
C TYR A 61 -13.58 -7.39 -1.37
N ALA A 62 -13.53 -8.43 -2.21
CA ALA A 62 -14.65 -8.82 -3.06
C ALA A 62 -15.92 -9.12 -2.25
N SER A 63 -15.78 -9.86 -1.16
CA SER A 63 -16.91 -10.17 -0.26
C SER A 63 -17.45 -8.92 0.42
N TRP A 64 -16.57 -8.02 0.85
CA TRP A 64 -16.95 -6.74 1.44
C TRP A 64 -17.73 -5.85 0.45
N LEU A 65 -17.27 -5.75 -0.81
CA LEU A 65 -17.96 -4.99 -1.86
C LEU A 65 -19.35 -5.59 -2.18
N LYS A 66 -19.46 -6.92 -2.27
CA LYS A 66 -20.75 -7.61 -2.43
C LYS A 66 -21.70 -7.30 -1.28
N GLY A 67 -21.19 -7.30 -0.05
CA GLY A 67 -21.97 -6.90 1.13
C GLY A 67 -22.40 -5.44 1.14
N LYS A 68 -21.79 -4.58 0.30
CA LYS A 68 -22.21 -3.20 0.03
C LYS A 68 -23.20 -3.07 -1.14
N GLY A 69 -23.59 -4.17 -1.76
CA GLY A 69 -24.55 -4.21 -2.87
C GLY A 69 -23.93 -4.07 -4.27
N PHE A 70 -22.59 -4.08 -4.40
CA PHE A 70 -21.97 -4.02 -5.72
C PHE A 70 -21.99 -5.39 -6.43
N GLU A 71 -22.17 -5.37 -7.75
CA GLU A 71 -21.90 -6.52 -8.60
C GLU A 71 -20.37 -6.68 -8.74
N VAL A 72 -19.83 -7.80 -8.26
CA VAL A 72 -18.37 -8.03 -8.22
C VAL A 72 -18.01 -9.29 -8.98
N HIS A 73 -17.19 -9.14 -10.02
CA HIS A 73 -16.51 -10.22 -10.72
C HIS A 73 -15.08 -10.35 -10.22
N TYR A 74 -14.71 -11.56 -9.84
CA TYR A 74 -13.34 -11.87 -9.41
C TYR A 74 -12.67 -12.70 -10.48
N GLN A 75 -11.56 -12.18 -11.02
CA GLN A 75 -10.77 -12.86 -12.03
C GLN A 75 -9.50 -13.40 -11.42
N GLU A 76 -9.40 -14.73 -11.37
CA GLU A 76 -8.20 -15.41 -10.89
C GLU A 76 -7.05 -15.34 -11.89
N HIS A 77 -5.83 -15.41 -11.36
CA HIS A 77 -4.61 -15.47 -12.15
C HIS A 77 -4.57 -16.71 -13.06
N SER A 78 -3.93 -16.58 -14.21
CA SER A 78 -3.65 -17.67 -15.13
C SER A 78 -2.20 -17.62 -15.60
N LYS A 79 -1.48 -18.71 -15.42
CA LYS A 79 -0.11 -18.84 -15.95
C LYS A 79 -0.05 -19.02 -17.49
N LYS A 80 -1.21 -19.20 -18.13
CA LYS A 80 -1.30 -19.52 -19.57
C LYS A 80 -1.70 -18.33 -20.45
N SER A 81 -2.16 -17.23 -19.87
CA SER A 81 -2.70 -16.09 -20.61
C SER A 81 -2.50 -14.79 -19.87
N ASP A 82 -2.44 -13.70 -20.64
CA ASP A 82 -2.57 -12.36 -20.09
C ASP A 82 -4.00 -12.15 -19.57
N VAL A 83 -4.12 -12.20 -18.25
CA VAL A 83 -5.40 -12.14 -17.53
C VAL A 83 -6.07 -10.80 -17.75
N LEU A 84 -5.31 -9.70 -17.69
CA LEU A 84 -5.85 -8.35 -17.87
C LEU A 84 -6.42 -8.19 -19.28
N PHE A 85 -5.66 -8.60 -20.32
CA PHE A 85 -6.14 -8.54 -21.69
C PHE A 85 -7.41 -9.37 -21.90
N SER A 86 -7.45 -10.58 -21.33
CA SER A 86 -8.61 -11.48 -21.42
C SER A 86 -9.88 -10.87 -20.80
N VAL A 87 -9.74 -10.24 -19.64
CA VAL A 87 -10.83 -9.50 -18.96
C VAL A 87 -11.31 -8.36 -19.84
N LEU A 88 -10.41 -7.50 -20.31
CA LEU A 88 -10.76 -6.34 -21.12
C LEU A 88 -11.42 -6.74 -22.46
N LYS A 89 -10.94 -7.82 -23.09
CA LYS A 89 -11.55 -8.37 -24.31
C LYS A 89 -13.00 -8.83 -24.06
N LYS A 90 -13.25 -9.48 -22.92
CA LYS A 90 -14.62 -9.89 -22.53
C LYS A 90 -15.50 -8.67 -22.28
N LEU A 91 -15.00 -7.63 -21.60
CA LEU A 91 -15.73 -6.39 -21.35
C LEU A 91 -16.06 -5.61 -22.63
N LYS A 92 -15.20 -5.66 -23.65
CA LYS A 92 -15.44 -5.00 -24.94
C LYS A 92 -16.76 -5.43 -25.61
N SER A 93 -17.24 -6.65 -25.36
CA SER A 93 -18.53 -7.12 -25.92
C SER A 93 -19.73 -6.37 -25.33
N GLU A 94 -19.57 -5.64 -24.23
CA GLU A 94 -20.60 -4.81 -23.62
C GLU A 94 -20.67 -3.45 -24.32
N LYS A 95 -21.83 -3.06 -24.81
CA LYS A 95 -22.02 -1.78 -25.50
C LYS A 95 -21.89 -0.59 -24.54
N SER A 96 -21.29 0.50 -25.03
CA SER A 96 -21.17 1.78 -24.31
C SER A 96 -20.51 1.64 -22.93
N LEU A 97 -19.32 1.02 -22.87
CA LEU A 97 -18.58 0.78 -21.65
C LEU A 97 -17.47 1.82 -21.44
N LYS A 98 -17.44 2.42 -20.25
CA LYS A 98 -16.34 3.22 -19.74
C LYS A 98 -15.62 2.43 -18.64
N LEU A 99 -14.31 2.26 -18.78
CA LEU A 99 -13.47 1.67 -17.74
C LEU A 99 -12.96 2.75 -16.80
N ILE A 100 -13.00 2.46 -15.52
CA ILE A 100 -12.45 3.29 -14.46
C ILE A 100 -11.43 2.47 -13.67
N SER A 101 -10.28 3.05 -13.35
CA SER A 101 -9.30 2.48 -12.41
C SER A 101 -8.62 3.61 -11.64
N CYS A 102 -7.94 3.30 -10.55
CA CYS A 102 -7.01 4.24 -9.91
C CYS A 102 -5.62 4.17 -10.55
N GLU A 103 -4.79 5.19 -10.30
CA GLU A 103 -3.36 5.13 -10.57
C GLU A 103 -2.78 3.84 -9.98
N THR A 104 -2.05 3.09 -10.79
CA THR A 104 -1.52 1.78 -10.41
C THR A 104 -0.23 1.88 -9.60
N HIS A 105 0.48 3.02 -9.69
CA HIS A 105 1.81 3.27 -9.11
C HIS A 105 2.88 2.25 -9.50
N ASP A 106 2.61 1.48 -10.54
CA ASP A 106 3.51 0.55 -11.19
C ASP A 106 3.55 0.85 -12.67
N TYR A 107 4.75 1.09 -13.21
CA TYR A 107 4.95 1.48 -14.60
C TYR A 107 4.43 0.42 -15.58
N GLU A 108 4.81 -0.84 -15.35
CA GLU A 108 4.46 -1.91 -16.27
C GLU A 108 2.95 -2.19 -16.27
N LEU A 109 2.33 -2.19 -15.09
CA LEU A 109 0.88 -2.35 -14.98
C LEU A 109 0.12 -1.22 -15.68
N ASN A 110 0.56 0.03 -15.48
CA ASN A 110 -0.03 1.19 -16.15
C ASN A 110 0.16 1.11 -17.67
N ARG A 111 1.34 0.74 -18.14
CA ARG A 111 1.66 0.54 -19.55
C ARG A 111 0.77 -0.54 -20.18
N ARG A 112 0.63 -1.69 -19.53
CA ARG A 112 -0.24 -2.79 -20.00
C ARG A 112 -1.71 -2.36 -20.04
N LEU A 113 -2.21 -1.74 -18.98
CA LEU A 113 -3.59 -1.27 -18.91
C LEU A 113 -3.90 -0.30 -20.06
N ARG A 114 -3.05 0.71 -20.30
CA ARG A 114 -3.23 1.69 -21.39
C ARG A 114 -3.10 1.04 -22.77
N ASN A 115 -2.10 0.20 -22.99
CA ASN A 115 -1.92 -0.47 -24.28
C ASN A 115 -3.07 -1.41 -24.63
N HIS A 116 -3.56 -2.18 -23.66
CA HIS A 116 -4.68 -3.10 -23.89
C HIS A 116 -6.00 -2.35 -24.14
N THR A 117 -6.27 -1.28 -23.38
CA THR A 117 -7.48 -0.46 -23.59
C THR A 117 -7.43 0.24 -24.94
N HIS A 118 -6.28 0.78 -25.34
CA HIS A 118 -6.07 1.37 -26.66
C HIS A 118 -6.29 0.35 -27.79
N LYS A 119 -5.63 -0.83 -27.70
CA LYS A 119 -5.78 -1.92 -28.68
C LYS A 119 -7.22 -2.40 -28.81
N LEU A 120 -8.00 -2.35 -27.74
CA LEU A 120 -9.40 -2.74 -27.73
C LEU A 120 -10.36 -1.59 -27.99
N SER A 121 -9.87 -0.36 -28.22
CA SER A 121 -10.67 0.86 -28.38
C SER A 121 -11.67 1.06 -27.22
N LEU A 122 -11.24 0.82 -25.99
CA LEU A 122 -12.02 1.04 -24.77
C LEU A 122 -11.67 2.40 -24.17
N LYS A 123 -12.67 3.14 -23.71
CA LYS A 123 -12.48 4.38 -22.97
C LYS A 123 -11.98 4.06 -21.56
N LEU A 124 -10.88 4.67 -21.16
CA LEU A 124 -10.26 4.48 -19.83
C LEU A 124 -10.17 5.83 -19.11
N GLU A 125 -10.70 5.87 -17.88
CA GLU A 125 -10.48 6.93 -16.92
C GLU A 125 -9.60 6.44 -15.78
N ILE A 126 -8.55 7.19 -15.47
CA ILE A 126 -7.66 6.91 -14.32
C ILE A 126 -7.91 7.96 -13.26
N LEU A 127 -8.33 7.52 -12.08
CA LEU A 127 -8.57 8.36 -10.92
C LEU A 127 -7.31 8.47 -10.05
N SER A 128 -7.16 9.58 -9.35
CA SER A 128 -6.10 9.74 -8.35
C SER A 128 -6.24 8.69 -7.25
N SER A 129 -5.10 8.15 -6.82
CA SER A 129 -5.05 7.07 -5.82
C SER A 129 -4.78 7.61 -4.41
N PRO A 130 -5.45 7.10 -3.36
CA PRO A 130 -5.13 7.42 -1.97
C PRO A 130 -3.89 6.68 -1.43
N MET A 131 -3.17 5.95 -2.28
CA MET A 131 -1.96 5.20 -1.90
C MET A 131 -0.82 6.12 -1.46
N PHE A 132 -0.80 7.37 -1.93
CA PHE A 132 0.19 8.40 -1.64
C PHE A 132 -0.50 9.73 -1.38
N LEU A 133 0.18 10.61 -0.63
CA LEU A 133 -0.32 11.92 -0.24
C LEU A 133 -0.04 13.01 -1.28
N ASN A 134 0.98 12.80 -2.10
CA ASN A 134 1.36 13.76 -3.12
C ASN A 134 0.72 13.42 -4.46
N THR A 135 0.34 14.46 -5.20
CA THR A 135 0.13 14.34 -6.64
C THR A 135 1.49 14.37 -7.39
N GLN A 136 1.49 14.02 -8.66
CA GLN A 136 2.69 14.15 -9.49
C GLN A 136 3.10 15.61 -9.67
N GLU A 137 2.14 16.54 -9.76
CA GLU A 137 2.39 17.98 -9.85
C GLU A 137 3.13 18.48 -8.62
N GLN A 138 2.67 18.13 -7.41
CA GLN A 138 3.34 18.51 -6.16
C GLN A 138 4.77 17.97 -6.06
N ASN A 139 5.04 16.78 -6.59
CA ASN A 139 6.39 16.25 -6.69
C ASN A 139 7.24 17.02 -7.71
N SER A 140 6.64 17.41 -8.84
CA SER A 140 7.29 18.23 -9.86
C SER A 140 7.61 19.63 -9.36
N ASP A 141 6.72 20.24 -8.57
CA ASP A 141 6.94 21.53 -7.91
C ASP A 141 8.16 21.49 -6.98
N TYR A 142 8.28 20.43 -6.18
CA TYR A 142 9.49 20.23 -5.37
C TYR A 142 10.74 20.10 -6.22
N ARG A 143 10.66 19.34 -7.32
CA ARG A 143 11.80 19.01 -8.20
C ARG A 143 12.25 20.21 -9.04
N ASN A 144 11.34 21.13 -9.35
CA ASN A 144 11.60 22.28 -10.21
C ASN A 144 12.77 23.12 -9.67
N GLY A 145 13.70 23.44 -10.53
CA GLY A 145 14.92 24.20 -10.23
C GLY A 145 15.97 23.44 -9.40
N LYS A 146 15.76 22.19 -9.02
CA LYS A 146 16.73 21.39 -8.27
C LYS A 146 17.52 20.45 -9.19
N LYS A 147 18.84 20.35 -8.97
CA LYS A 147 19.73 19.46 -9.75
C LYS A 147 19.51 17.98 -9.43
N ARG A 148 19.11 17.66 -8.20
CA ARG A 148 18.94 16.27 -7.72
C ARG A 148 17.86 16.18 -6.66
N TRP A 149 17.35 14.99 -6.47
CA TRP A 149 16.55 14.63 -5.31
C TRP A 149 17.41 14.57 -4.06
N PHE A 150 16.93 15.14 -2.96
CA PHE A 150 17.56 15.05 -1.65
C PHE A 150 16.51 14.85 -0.58
N MET A 151 16.58 13.71 0.10
CA MET A 151 15.51 13.23 1.00
C MET A 151 15.22 14.21 2.15
N ALA A 152 16.25 14.75 2.80
CA ALA A 152 16.04 15.67 3.92
C ALA A 152 15.32 16.97 3.52
N ASP A 153 15.63 17.52 2.34
CA ASP A 153 14.95 18.71 1.82
C ASP A 153 13.53 18.40 1.37
N PHE A 154 13.33 17.22 0.74
CA PHE A 154 12.00 16.76 0.39
C PHE A 154 11.12 16.58 1.63
N TYR A 155 11.66 16.00 2.69
CA TYR A 155 10.95 15.84 3.95
C TYR A 155 10.56 17.19 4.59
N LYS A 156 11.46 18.20 4.59
CA LYS A 156 11.13 19.55 5.03
C LYS A 156 10.00 20.16 4.21
N PHE A 157 10.06 20.01 2.88
CA PHE A 157 8.98 20.43 1.98
C PHE A 157 7.66 19.74 2.35
N GLN A 158 7.66 18.42 2.59
CA GLN A 158 6.48 17.68 2.98
C GLN A 158 5.89 18.14 4.32
N ARG A 159 6.73 18.37 5.35
CA ARG A 159 6.27 18.86 6.65
C ARG A 159 5.57 20.21 6.52
N LYS A 160 6.16 21.16 5.78
CA LYS A 160 5.58 22.47 5.53
C LYS A 160 4.27 22.37 4.74
N ARG A 161 4.26 21.64 3.64
CA ARG A 161 3.09 21.50 2.77
C ARG A 161 1.89 20.85 3.47
N LEU A 162 2.13 19.86 4.32
CA LEU A 162 1.10 19.09 5.01
C LEU A 162 0.76 19.66 6.39
N ASP A 163 1.47 20.70 6.83
CA ASP A 163 1.38 21.26 8.18
C ASP A 163 1.50 20.18 9.27
N LEU A 164 2.56 19.36 9.13
CA LEU A 164 2.81 18.23 10.04
C LEU A 164 4.03 18.50 10.91
N LEU A 165 3.86 18.42 12.23
CA LEU A 165 4.89 18.68 13.23
C LEU A 165 5.52 20.06 13.05
N MET A 166 4.71 21.06 12.73
CA MET A 166 5.10 22.45 12.59
C MET A 166 4.61 23.26 13.80
N ASP A 167 5.37 24.32 14.13
CA ASP A 167 5.01 25.40 15.05
C ASP A 167 5.24 26.69 14.27
N GLY A 168 4.18 27.21 13.64
CA GLY A 168 4.28 28.22 12.61
C GLY A 168 5.20 27.75 11.47
N ASP A 169 6.21 28.56 11.13
CA ASP A 169 7.18 28.23 10.08
C ASP A 169 8.35 27.34 10.55
N GLN A 170 8.41 27.04 11.84
CA GLN A 170 9.48 26.24 12.44
C GLN A 170 9.05 24.80 12.71
N PRO A 171 10.00 23.85 12.74
CA PRO A 171 9.68 22.49 13.12
C PRO A 171 9.35 22.39 14.60
N LEU A 172 8.28 21.68 14.94
CA LEU A 172 7.91 21.37 16.33
C LEU A 172 9.11 20.73 17.06
N GLY A 173 9.43 21.23 18.25
CA GLY A 173 10.59 20.78 19.03
C GLY A 173 11.95 21.29 18.49
N GLY A 174 11.97 22.23 17.55
CA GLY A 174 13.17 22.93 17.07
C GLY A 174 14.06 22.14 16.09
N LYS A 175 13.77 20.86 15.83
CA LYS A 175 14.55 20.03 14.91
C LYS A 175 13.70 19.51 13.75
N TRP A 176 14.30 19.49 12.54
CA TRP A 176 13.65 18.87 11.36
C TRP A 176 13.66 17.35 11.40
N SER A 177 14.61 16.74 12.08
CA SER A 177 14.73 15.29 12.22
C SER A 177 15.37 14.95 13.57
N TYR A 178 14.93 13.85 14.16
CA TYR A 178 15.46 13.25 15.39
C TYR A 178 16.18 11.91 15.09
N ASP A 179 16.66 11.71 13.86
CA ASP A 179 17.31 10.48 13.40
C ASP A 179 18.55 10.09 14.25
N GLU A 180 19.21 11.06 14.87
CA GLU A 180 20.33 10.82 15.80
C GLU A 180 19.91 10.02 17.03
N ASP A 181 18.64 10.18 17.45
CA ASP A 181 18.10 9.55 18.65
C ASP A 181 17.55 8.13 18.41
N ASN A 182 17.45 7.67 17.14
CA ASN A 182 16.75 6.47 16.73
C ASN A 182 17.58 5.18 16.77
N ARG A 183 18.85 5.24 17.21
CA ARG A 183 19.83 4.15 17.12
C ARG A 183 20.30 3.62 18.46
N LYS A 184 19.47 3.74 19.49
CA LYS A 184 19.81 3.24 20.83
C LYS A 184 19.85 1.72 20.85
N LYS A 185 20.79 1.18 21.62
CA LYS A 185 20.81 -0.26 21.92
C LYS A 185 19.66 -0.58 22.87
N VAL A 186 18.95 -1.68 22.61
CA VAL A 186 17.92 -2.18 23.51
C VAL A 186 18.57 -2.61 24.83
N PRO A 187 18.27 -1.96 25.95
CA PRO A 187 18.86 -2.33 27.25
C PRO A 187 18.25 -3.64 27.76
N LYS A 188 19.05 -4.41 28.53
CA LYS A 188 18.67 -5.76 28.97
C LYS A 188 17.35 -5.81 29.76
N ASN A 189 17.04 -4.80 30.53
CA ASN A 189 15.80 -4.72 31.29
C ASN A 189 14.55 -4.58 30.40
N LEU A 190 14.68 -4.09 29.17
CA LEU A 190 13.56 -4.02 28.23
C LEU A 190 13.36 -5.27 27.38
N HIS A 191 14.24 -6.28 27.45
CA HIS A 191 14.08 -7.50 26.64
C HIS A 191 12.79 -8.26 26.97
N SER A 192 12.34 -8.26 28.21
CA SER A 192 11.07 -8.87 28.63
C SER A 192 9.84 -8.04 28.27
N GLU A 193 10.02 -6.77 27.93
CA GLU A 193 8.95 -5.83 27.59
C GLU A 193 8.72 -5.68 26.10
N ILE A 194 9.53 -6.37 25.24
CA ILE A 194 9.38 -6.32 23.80
C ILE A 194 7.97 -6.82 23.42
N PRO A 195 7.15 -5.97 22.78
CA PRO A 195 5.78 -6.32 22.47
C PRO A 195 5.70 -7.41 21.40
N LYS A 196 4.88 -8.43 21.67
CA LYS A 196 4.54 -9.41 20.64
C LYS A 196 3.55 -8.82 19.65
N LEU A 197 3.64 -9.24 18.39
CA LEU A 197 2.65 -8.85 17.39
C LEU A 197 1.30 -9.50 17.70
N SER A 198 0.22 -8.76 17.48
CA SER A 198 -1.13 -9.29 17.52
C SER A 198 -1.31 -10.45 16.54
N THR A 199 -2.05 -11.47 16.94
CA THR A 199 -2.40 -12.59 16.07
C THR A 199 -3.86 -12.51 15.67
N PHE A 200 -4.18 -13.04 14.48
CA PHE A 200 -5.55 -13.10 13.97
C PHE A 200 -5.97 -14.55 13.78
N ARG A 201 -7.20 -14.87 14.20
CA ARG A 201 -7.79 -16.17 13.85
C ARG A 201 -8.08 -16.19 12.37
N ARG A 202 -7.60 -17.20 11.65
CA ARG A 202 -7.84 -17.36 10.22
C ARG A 202 -9.33 -17.56 9.90
N SER A 203 -9.82 -16.81 8.95
CA SER A 203 -11.14 -16.98 8.36
C SER A 203 -11.14 -18.11 7.32
N ALA A 204 -12.33 -18.54 6.88
CA ALA A 204 -12.46 -19.51 5.80
C ALA A 204 -11.82 -19.02 4.49
N THR A 205 -11.90 -17.72 4.20
CA THR A 205 -11.26 -17.10 3.01
C THR A 205 -9.73 -17.19 3.08
N GLU A 206 -9.15 -16.96 4.25
CA GLU A 206 -7.70 -17.06 4.46
C GLU A 206 -7.22 -18.50 4.37
N GLN A 207 -8.02 -19.45 4.84
CA GLN A 207 -7.74 -20.87 4.71
C GLN A 207 -7.82 -21.35 3.25
N GLU A 208 -8.85 -20.92 2.50
CA GLU A 208 -8.94 -21.17 1.05
C GLU A 208 -7.69 -20.65 0.31
N ALA A 209 -7.23 -19.45 0.67
CA ALA A 209 -6.02 -18.89 0.08
C ALA A 209 -4.77 -19.73 0.38
N VAL A 210 -4.64 -20.31 1.59
CA VAL A 210 -3.55 -21.25 1.92
C VAL A 210 -3.58 -22.47 1.01
N GLU A 211 -4.75 -23.09 0.87
CA GLU A 211 -4.94 -24.30 0.05
C GLU A 211 -4.64 -24.01 -1.44
N TYR A 212 -5.17 -22.89 -1.96
CA TYR A 212 -4.92 -22.46 -3.32
C TYR A 212 -3.43 -22.24 -3.61
N ILE A 213 -2.72 -21.52 -2.71
CA ILE A 213 -1.30 -21.23 -2.91
C ILE A 213 -0.46 -22.50 -2.81
N ASN A 214 -0.76 -23.40 -1.90
CA ASN A 214 -0.06 -24.68 -1.80
C ASN A 214 -0.24 -25.54 -3.07
N LEU A 215 -1.45 -25.52 -3.65
CA LEU A 215 -1.75 -26.27 -4.87
C LEU A 215 -1.08 -25.67 -6.11
N ASN A 216 -1.19 -24.35 -6.30
CA ASN A 216 -0.82 -23.69 -7.56
C ASN A 216 0.61 -23.11 -7.56
N TYR A 217 1.23 -22.95 -6.38
CA TYR A 217 2.54 -22.32 -6.18
C TYR A 217 3.43 -23.20 -5.27
N SER A 218 3.32 -24.52 -5.36
CA SER A 218 4.03 -25.46 -4.49
C SER A 218 5.55 -25.28 -4.52
N SER A 219 6.12 -24.94 -5.70
CA SER A 219 7.56 -24.72 -5.90
C SER A 219 8.06 -23.34 -5.44
N ASN A 220 7.18 -22.42 -5.10
CA ASN A 220 7.58 -21.08 -4.65
C ASN A 220 8.18 -21.13 -3.22
N LEU A 221 9.09 -20.19 -2.94
CA LEU A 221 9.70 -20.06 -1.61
C LEU A 221 8.69 -19.68 -0.54
N GLY A 222 9.00 -20.05 0.70
CA GLY A 222 8.27 -19.67 1.91
C GLY A 222 7.25 -20.70 2.38
N LYS A 223 6.85 -20.52 3.63
CA LYS A 223 5.87 -21.35 4.34
C LYS A 223 4.62 -20.52 4.65
N LEU A 224 3.48 -21.17 4.85
CA LEU A 224 2.19 -20.57 5.16
C LEU A 224 1.71 -20.89 6.59
N GLU A 225 2.63 -21.23 7.49
CA GLU A 225 2.34 -21.59 8.88
C GLU A 225 2.16 -20.33 9.74
N ASP A 226 3.11 -19.40 9.66
CA ASP A 226 3.18 -18.20 10.50
C ASP A 226 2.70 -16.95 9.75
N LEU A 227 1.43 -16.95 9.40
CA LEU A 227 0.80 -15.82 8.69
C LEU A 227 0.34 -14.78 9.69
N ILE A 228 1.00 -13.62 9.71
CA ILE A 228 0.78 -12.55 10.70
C ILE A 228 -0.02 -11.36 10.16
N TYR A 229 -0.01 -11.15 8.84
CA TYR A 229 -0.59 -9.92 8.27
C TYR A 229 -2.11 -9.97 8.18
N PRO A 230 -2.79 -8.88 8.53
CA PRO A 230 -4.23 -8.77 8.35
C PRO A 230 -4.62 -8.68 6.88
N THR A 231 -5.80 -9.21 6.55
CA THR A 231 -6.34 -9.31 5.19
C THR A 231 -7.64 -8.54 4.98
N THR A 232 -8.12 -7.82 6.01
CA THR A 232 -9.33 -6.99 5.96
C THR A 232 -9.07 -5.59 6.50
N HIS A 233 -9.89 -4.59 6.10
CA HIS A 233 -9.79 -3.23 6.62
C HIS A 233 -9.90 -3.16 8.15
N SER A 234 -10.84 -3.92 8.73
CA SER A 234 -11.04 -3.92 10.18
C SER A 234 -9.84 -4.52 10.93
N ALA A 235 -9.25 -5.59 10.42
CA ALA A 235 -8.05 -6.19 11.00
C ALA A 235 -6.81 -5.30 10.79
N ALA A 236 -6.67 -4.65 9.63
CA ALA A 236 -5.59 -3.69 9.38
C ALA A 236 -5.66 -2.47 10.30
N LYS A 237 -6.89 -1.97 10.57
CA LYS A 237 -7.07 -0.91 11.58
C LYS A 237 -6.66 -1.37 12.99
N LYS A 238 -7.09 -2.55 13.42
CA LYS A 238 -6.65 -3.12 14.71
C LYS A 238 -5.14 -3.30 14.80
N TRP A 239 -4.50 -3.66 13.69
CA TRP A 239 -3.05 -3.76 13.58
C TRP A 239 -2.35 -2.41 13.75
N LEU A 240 -2.89 -1.34 13.17
CA LEU A 240 -2.44 0.03 13.39
C LEU A 240 -2.64 0.44 14.85
N ASP A 241 -3.82 0.19 15.42
CA ASP A 241 -4.15 0.51 16.81
C ASP A 241 -3.21 -0.23 17.78
N ASP A 242 -2.87 -1.50 17.50
CA ASP A 242 -1.91 -2.29 18.28
C ASP A 242 -0.50 -1.66 18.25
N PHE A 243 -0.02 -1.25 17.08
CA PHE A 243 1.25 -0.51 16.99
C PHE A 243 1.22 0.77 17.81
N LEU A 244 0.20 1.60 17.63
CA LEU A 244 0.08 2.89 18.30
C LEU A 244 -0.03 2.76 19.82
N ASN A 245 -0.64 1.69 20.33
CA ASN A 245 -0.81 1.46 21.76
C ASN A 245 0.42 0.84 22.43
N ASN A 246 1.12 -0.07 21.75
CA ASN A 246 2.09 -0.93 22.38
C ASN A 246 3.54 -0.66 21.97
N ARG A 247 3.77 0.00 20.83
CA ARG A 247 5.12 0.14 20.26
C ARG A 247 5.49 1.57 19.91
N PHE A 248 4.52 2.45 19.69
CA PHE A 248 4.76 3.78 19.14
C PHE A 248 5.64 4.65 20.04
N SER A 249 5.47 4.59 21.37
CA SER A 249 6.23 5.43 22.31
C SER A 249 7.74 5.15 22.28
N LEU A 250 8.15 3.93 22.00
CA LEU A 250 9.57 3.54 21.92
C LEU A 250 10.05 3.36 20.48
N PHE A 251 9.20 3.63 19.48
CA PHE A 251 9.56 3.52 18.08
C PHE A 251 10.80 4.36 17.76
N GLY A 252 10.83 5.64 18.17
CA GLY A 252 11.92 6.55 17.87
C GLY A 252 13.26 6.14 18.46
N ASP A 253 13.27 5.56 19.65
CA ASP A 253 14.49 5.12 20.32
C ASP A 253 15.11 3.88 19.66
N TYR A 254 14.27 2.97 19.14
CA TYR A 254 14.69 1.65 18.68
C TYR A 254 14.30 1.33 17.24
N GLU A 255 14.01 2.34 16.41
CA GLU A 255 13.66 2.16 15.00
C GLU A 255 14.72 1.33 14.25
N ASP A 256 16.01 1.67 14.43
CA ASP A 256 17.15 1.00 13.80
C ASP A 256 17.82 -0.04 14.70
N ALA A 257 17.23 -0.40 15.83
CA ALA A 257 17.81 -1.37 16.75
C ALA A 257 17.76 -2.79 16.19
N ILE A 258 18.80 -3.57 16.50
CA ILE A 258 18.87 -4.99 16.15
C ILE A 258 19.11 -5.78 17.45
N LEU A 259 18.27 -6.79 17.70
CA LEU A 259 18.42 -7.72 18.81
C LEU A 259 18.30 -9.15 18.28
N LYS A 260 19.27 -10.00 18.61
CA LYS A 260 19.28 -11.41 18.19
C LYS A 260 18.03 -12.14 18.73
N GLY A 261 17.30 -12.77 17.87
CA GLY A 261 16.08 -13.53 18.20
C GLY A 261 14.79 -12.72 18.15
N GLU A 262 14.87 -11.37 18.01
CA GLU A 262 13.72 -10.49 17.89
C GLU A 262 13.60 -9.91 16.49
N ASN A 263 12.47 -10.16 15.82
CA ASN A 263 12.27 -9.74 14.43
C ASN A 263 11.57 -8.39 14.30
N TRP A 264 10.83 -7.96 15.31
CA TRP A 264 9.89 -6.84 15.18
C TRP A 264 10.19 -5.68 16.12
N LEU A 265 10.71 -5.93 17.33
CA LEU A 265 10.96 -4.93 18.35
C LEU A 265 9.76 -3.96 18.46
N TRP A 266 10.02 -2.66 18.41
CA TRP A 266 8.96 -1.62 18.42
C TRP A 266 8.56 -1.15 17.01
N HIS A 267 8.88 -1.91 15.96
CA HIS A 267 8.57 -1.55 14.59
C HIS A 267 7.05 -1.56 14.30
N SER A 268 6.62 -0.73 13.34
CA SER A 268 5.18 -0.61 13.00
C SER A 268 4.64 -1.82 12.23
N VAL A 269 5.45 -2.43 11.39
CA VAL A 269 5.08 -3.58 10.52
C VAL A 269 3.85 -3.29 9.64
N LEU A 270 3.63 -2.03 9.23
CA LEU A 270 2.44 -1.59 8.48
C LEU A 270 2.62 -1.65 6.95
N THR A 271 3.85 -1.75 6.46
CA THR A 271 4.16 -1.69 5.02
C THR A 271 3.31 -2.62 4.15
N PRO A 272 3.10 -3.91 4.50
CA PRO A 272 2.30 -4.79 3.65
C PRO A 272 0.86 -4.32 3.49
N VAL A 273 0.20 -3.88 4.57
CA VAL A 273 -1.20 -3.44 4.52
C VAL A 273 -1.37 -2.06 3.89
N LEU A 274 -0.36 -1.18 3.99
CA LEU A 274 -0.28 0.07 3.25
C LEU A 274 -0.13 -0.19 1.74
N ASN A 275 0.75 -1.12 1.35
CA ASN A 275 1.05 -1.37 -0.06
C ASN A 275 -0.09 -2.07 -0.83
N ILE A 276 -1.02 -2.71 -0.14
CA ILE A 276 -2.21 -3.30 -0.77
C ILE A 276 -3.46 -2.42 -0.61
N GLY A 277 -3.37 -1.30 0.14
CA GLY A 277 -4.44 -0.32 0.28
C GLY A 277 -5.49 -0.65 1.35
N LEU A 278 -5.24 -1.59 2.26
CA LEU A 278 -6.16 -1.88 3.38
C LEU A 278 -6.21 -0.75 4.41
N ILE A 279 -5.15 0.03 4.52
CA ILE A 279 -5.09 1.33 5.19
C ILE A 279 -4.34 2.31 4.29
N THR A 280 -4.61 3.61 4.45
CA THR A 280 -3.96 4.66 3.67
C THR A 280 -2.97 5.46 4.51
N PRO A 281 -1.97 6.13 3.88
CA PRO A 281 -1.07 7.02 4.60
C PRO A 281 -1.79 8.12 5.38
N GLU A 282 -2.88 8.67 4.85
CA GLU A 282 -3.71 9.67 5.53
C GLU A 282 -4.32 9.13 6.83
N GLU A 283 -4.90 7.91 6.78
CA GLU A 283 -5.46 7.25 7.96
C GLU A 283 -4.39 6.99 9.02
N VAL A 284 -3.20 6.54 8.60
CA VAL A 284 -2.07 6.26 9.50
C VAL A 284 -1.57 7.52 10.19
N ILE A 285 -1.38 8.61 9.43
CA ILE A 285 -0.92 9.90 9.97
C ILE A 285 -1.97 10.48 10.92
N GLY A 286 -3.24 10.46 10.53
CA GLY A 286 -4.34 10.95 11.39
C GLY A 286 -4.39 10.22 12.72
N ALA A 287 -4.28 8.89 12.71
CA ALA A 287 -4.27 8.06 13.91
C ALA A 287 -3.02 8.32 14.79
N ALA A 288 -1.84 8.44 14.16
CA ALA A 288 -0.59 8.72 14.87
C ALA A 288 -0.59 10.11 15.52
N LYS A 289 -1.08 11.15 14.81
CA LYS A 289 -1.24 12.52 15.39
C LYS A 289 -2.15 12.50 16.60
N LYS A 290 -3.32 11.86 16.47
CA LYS A 290 -4.27 11.76 17.59
C LYS A 290 -3.63 11.06 18.77
N LYS A 291 -3.00 9.89 18.54
CA LYS A 291 -2.34 9.14 19.62
C LYS A 291 -1.21 9.91 20.28
N ALA A 292 -0.41 10.64 19.50
CA ALA A 292 0.68 11.47 20.01
C ALA A 292 0.17 12.58 20.94
N HIS A 293 -0.91 13.24 20.54
CA HIS A 293 -1.55 14.27 21.35
C HIS A 293 -2.15 13.70 22.66
N ASP A 294 -2.94 12.62 22.55
CA ASP A 294 -3.69 12.07 23.70
C ASP A 294 -2.78 11.43 24.76
N ASN A 295 -1.61 10.91 24.37
CA ASN A 295 -0.73 10.12 25.24
C ASN A 295 0.67 10.70 25.45
N ASN A 296 0.93 11.94 25.03
CA ASN A 296 2.25 12.59 25.16
C ASN A 296 3.41 11.73 24.65
N VAL A 297 3.24 11.12 23.46
CA VAL A 297 4.28 10.27 22.84
C VAL A 297 5.54 11.12 22.58
N PRO A 298 6.75 10.62 22.90
CA PRO A 298 7.99 11.36 22.68
C PRO A 298 8.15 11.84 21.24
N ILE A 299 8.62 13.08 21.07
CA ILE A 299 8.71 13.73 19.76
C ILE A 299 9.59 12.96 18.75
N ASN A 300 10.66 12.31 19.21
CA ASN A 300 11.51 11.50 18.36
C ASN A 300 10.75 10.30 17.78
N SER A 301 9.84 9.67 18.54
CA SER A 301 9.00 8.58 18.07
C SER A 301 7.94 9.07 17.08
N VAL A 302 7.31 10.20 17.36
CA VAL A 302 6.31 10.79 16.46
C VAL A 302 6.96 11.22 15.15
N GLU A 303 8.04 11.97 15.22
CA GLU A 303 8.77 12.48 14.05
C GLU A 303 9.37 11.32 13.25
N GLY A 304 10.05 10.38 13.91
CA GLY A 304 10.65 9.22 13.26
C GLY A 304 9.61 8.43 12.47
N PHE A 305 8.46 8.15 13.06
CA PHE A 305 7.39 7.42 12.38
C PHE A 305 6.75 8.22 11.23
N ILE A 306 6.41 9.48 11.44
CA ILE A 306 5.83 10.35 10.40
C ILE A 306 6.81 10.50 9.23
N ARG A 307 8.11 10.60 9.50
CA ARG A 307 9.18 10.67 8.48
C ARG A 307 9.20 9.44 7.56
N GLN A 308 8.90 8.24 8.07
CA GLN A 308 8.81 7.05 7.22
C GLN A 308 7.64 7.17 6.22
N ILE A 309 6.53 7.77 6.62
CA ILE A 309 5.32 7.88 5.79
C ILE A 309 5.43 9.03 4.79
N ILE A 310 5.63 10.27 5.25
CA ILE A 310 5.63 11.46 4.37
C ILE A 310 7.00 11.77 3.76
N GLY A 311 8.07 11.27 4.37
CA GLY A 311 9.42 11.38 3.87
C GLY A 311 9.75 10.22 2.93
N TRP A 312 10.19 9.09 3.48
CA TRP A 312 10.73 7.99 2.68
C TRP A 312 9.73 7.38 1.70
N ARG A 313 8.51 7.07 2.10
CA ARG A 313 7.51 6.47 1.21
C ARG A 313 7.19 7.38 0.02
N GLU A 314 6.92 8.65 0.28
CA GLU A 314 6.63 9.65 -0.77
C GLU A 314 7.85 9.93 -1.64
N PHE A 315 9.04 10.03 -1.04
CA PHE A 315 10.30 10.23 -1.74
C PHE A 315 10.60 9.09 -2.72
N MET A 316 10.44 7.84 -2.29
CA MET A 316 10.66 6.68 -3.15
C MET A 316 9.70 6.65 -4.34
N ARG A 317 8.43 7.00 -4.14
CA ARG A 317 7.50 7.14 -5.26
C ARG A 317 7.90 8.26 -6.21
N ALA A 318 8.22 9.42 -5.67
CA ALA A 318 8.59 10.59 -6.47
C ALA A 318 9.82 10.33 -7.33
N THR A 319 10.87 9.75 -6.75
CA THR A 319 12.10 9.38 -7.45
C THR A 319 11.87 8.25 -8.47
N TYR A 320 11.03 7.26 -8.15
CA TYR A 320 10.65 6.20 -9.08
C TYR A 320 10.01 6.78 -10.34
N VAL A 321 9.05 7.69 -10.21
CA VAL A 321 8.37 8.32 -11.36
C VAL A 321 9.34 9.19 -12.16
N ASP A 322 10.16 10.01 -11.50
CA ASP A 322 11.14 10.88 -12.17
C ASP A 322 12.20 10.05 -12.93
N CYS A 323 12.70 8.98 -12.34
CA CYS A 323 13.65 8.07 -12.98
C CYS A 323 13.07 7.43 -14.25
N LEU A 324 11.82 7.00 -14.22
CA LEU A 324 11.15 6.40 -15.38
C LEU A 324 10.96 7.40 -16.53
N LEU A 325 10.74 8.67 -16.23
CA LEU A 325 10.66 9.70 -17.27
C LEU A 325 11.98 9.89 -18.04
N TYR A 326 13.13 9.66 -17.38
CA TYR A 326 14.45 9.74 -18.00
C TYR A 326 14.90 8.47 -18.73
N THR A 327 14.38 7.31 -18.31
CA THR A 327 14.85 6.01 -18.80
C THR A 327 13.89 5.34 -19.77
N SER A 328 12.66 5.84 -19.90
CA SER A 328 11.72 5.36 -20.91
C SER A 328 12.17 5.79 -22.30
N PRO A 329 12.33 4.88 -23.28
CA PRO A 329 12.54 5.27 -24.65
C PRO A 329 11.33 6.09 -25.12
N SER A 330 11.62 7.27 -25.65
CA SER A 330 10.64 8.19 -26.26
C SER A 330 9.93 7.56 -27.46
#